data_c0174c57c3f25c0bc121324fc683b5c8
#
_entry.id   c0174c57c3f25c0bc121324fc683b5c8
#
_cell.length_a   1.000
_cell.length_b   1.000
_cell.length_c   1.000
_cell.angle_alpha   90.00
_cell.angle_beta   90.00
_cell.angle_gamma   90.00
#
_symmetry.space_group_name_H-M   'P 1'
#
loop_
_entity.id
_entity.type
_entity.pdbx_description
1 polymer ?
#
loop_
_entity_poly.entity_id
_entity_poly.type
_entity_poly.pdbx_seq_one_letter_code
_entity_poly.pdbx_strand_id
1 'polypeptide(L)'
;MLIQQVYGSEKTVLYSTLQRAKQLLPFYATHQESRDAFWLATKKRQAWRMIGNKHTLYFIAERTSEQWLIKNVLVVGDMPGWTLFFKEIEWCSRFYFKKYCSFQWIEPLSTYWQTLLSHHGYTQDNQLAQIIWQKKLTYHIGLVLGGGGAHGAYQIGVWQTLKEHQIHFEVITGTSVGALNGVLILQDDLSQALSLWQSLATNQVLQLPETALSEDLRKRFIQETRQMTRAAIIKGGASITPLEKLLKSKLDDEKILKMKSPRLFTVSTRLPDFKEVVTPIQQLASNEIADWILASASFYPAMSYRSIAGQKYIDGGYRNNLPVDVAIKEGATECLIVDVDGPGVTKKITIPEETVPWLCRSNWSLGTFLIFDRQRNQFNLQLGYLEMKKKLGDFGGNWYTFYSTKLAEQYWRKFLSYLVNDLQLETTFVQQPKFWQTLRNIYKDRVVIETCGVAMLELLAKKKLVLPNKVYDVDELIEQIIQKESSSFFDQMIREVGQLNSNEWRRVQKYQKKQKNEQKQINEIAHLVKQKKNEQLQSKLHTQLFDTLLNLYLLYLKEEQPWHKNFPTKS
;
A
#
# COMPACT_ATOMS: atom_id res chain seq x y z
N MET A 1 15.90 5.06 4.63
CA MET A 1 15.63 6.46 4.19
C MET A 1 14.12 6.71 4.09
N LEU A 2 13.65 7.95 4.32
CA LEU A 2 12.22 8.31 4.23
C LEU A 2 12.06 9.57 3.38
N ILE A 3 11.34 9.47 2.27
CA ILE A 3 11.03 10.61 1.39
C ILE A 3 9.65 11.16 1.72
N GLN A 4 9.54 12.49 1.81
CA GLN A 4 8.27 13.16 2.08
C GLN A 4 8.18 14.46 1.29
N GLN A 5 7.00 14.73 0.74
CA GLN A 5 6.69 16.05 0.18
C GLN A 5 6.57 17.07 1.32
N VAL A 6 7.12 18.27 1.13
CA VAL A 6 7.00 19.39 2.09
C VAL A 6 5.94 20.35 1.60
N TYR A 7 5.07 20.77 2.50
CA TYR A 7 3.95 21.65 2.22
C TYR A 7 4.14 23.04 2.84
N GLY A 8 3.42 24.02 2.33
CA GLY A 8 3.49 25.40 2.81
C GLY A 8 3.12 25.56 4.28
N SER A 9 2.17 24.78 4.77
CA SER A 9 1.75 24.75 6.17
C SER A 9 2.85 24.32 7.15
N GLU A 10 3.88 23.59 6.67
CA GLU A 10 5.01 23.16 7.50
C GLU A 10 6.05 24.29 7.70
N LYS A 11 5.88 25.44 7.06
CA LYS A 11 6.86 26.55 7.11
C LYS A 11 7.15 26.96 8.56
N THR A 12 6.12 27.12 9.39
CA THR A 12 6.27 27.53 10.80
C THR A 12 7.13 26.53 11.60
N VAL A 13 6.93 25.23 11.37
CA VAL A 13 7.64 24.17 12.09
C VAL A 13 9.07 23.99 11.59
N LEU A 14 9.28 24.12 10.28
CA LEU A 14 10.58 23.87 9.65
C LEU A 14 11.44 25.13 9.49
N TYR A 15 10.90 26.32 9.77
CA TYR A 15 11.59 27.59 9.50
C TYR A 15 12.96 27.67 10.18
N SER A 16 13.01 27.46 11.49
CA SER A 16 14.26 27.52 12.25
C SER A 16 15.27 26.44 11.81
N THR A 17 14.80 25.29 11.43
CA THR A 17 15.60 24.18 10.89
C THR A 17 16.22 24.58 9.56
N LEU A 18 15.43 25.13 8.63
CA LEU A 18 15.89 25.52 7.30
C LEU A 18 16.75 26.79 7.30
N GLN A 19 16.67 27.64 8.33
CA GLN A 19 17.61 28.75 8.47
C GLN A 19 19.07 28.26 8.62
N ARG A 20 19.28 27.06 9.16
CA ARG A 20 20.60 26.43 9.30
C ARG A 20 21.00 25.61 8.08
N ALA A 21 20.11 25.44 7.10
CA ALA A 21 20.38 24.63 5.92
C ALA A 21 21.43 25.28 5.03
N LYS A 22 22.37 24.46 4.56
CA LYS A 22 23.41 24.84 3.62
C LYS A 22 23.08 24.31 2.23
N GLN A 23 23.30 25.13 1.21
CA GLN A 23 23.22 24.68 -0.17
C GLN A 23 24.37 23.72 -0.45
N LEU A 24 24.07 22.57 -1.07
CA LEU A 24 25.06 21.53 -1.32
C LEU A 24 25.73 21.69 -2.70
N LEU A 25 24.96 22.02 -3.70
CA LEU A 25 25.37 22.25 -5.09
C LEU A 25 25.02 23.70 -5.50
N PRO A 26 25.75 24.33 -6.43
CA PRO A 26 25.60 25.74 -6.76
C PRO A 26 24.37 26.02 -7.66
N PHE A 27 23.20 25.78 -7.15
CA PHE A 27 21.94 26.09 -7.87
C PHE A 27 21.58 27.58 -7.82
N TYR A 28 21.98 28.28 -6.76
CA TYR A 28 21.72 29.69 -6.51
C TYR A 28 22.97 30.39 -6.03
N ALA A 29 23.08 31.70 -6.23
CA ALA A 29 24.24 32.50 -5.82
C ALA A 29 24.42 32.50 -4.29
N THR A 30 23.29 32.50 -3.54
CA THR A 30 23.33 32.56 -2.07
C THR A 30 22.50 31.46 -1.41
N HIS A 31 22.87 31.11 -0.18
CA HIS A 31 22.04 30.18 0.64
C HIS A 31 20.66 30.74 0.93
N GLN A 32 20.50 32.08 0.98
CA GLN A 32 19.19 32.70 1.22
C GLN A 32 18.26 32.50 0.03
N GLU A 33 18.74 32.81 -1.18
CA GLU A 33 17.98 32.56 -2.42
C GLU A 33 17.55 31.09 -2.57
N SER A 34 18.47 30.17 -2.25
CA SER A 34 18.19 28.73 -2.26
C SER A 34 17.06 28.35 -1.30
N ARG A 35 17.04 28.92 -0.08
CA ARG A 35 15.96 28.70 0.90
C ARG A 35 14.64 29.32 0.47
N ASP A 36 14.66 30.52 -0.08
CA ASP A 36 13.46 31.22 -0.54
C ASP A 36 12.83 30.48 -1.73
N ALA A 37 13.66 30.03 -2.66
CA ALA A 37 13.23 29.17 -3.77
C ALA A 37 12.56 27.87 -3.27
N PHE A 38 13.15 27.25 -2.23
CA PHE A 38 12.56 26.05 -1.63
C PHE A 38 11.14 26.32 -1.08
N TRP A 39 10.94 27.44 -0.34
CA TRP A 39 9.62 27.79 0.17
C TRP A 39 8.63 28.14 -0.95
N LEU A 40 9.10 28.77 -2.03
CA LEU A 40 8.23 29.03 -3.19
C LEU A 40 7.80 27.72 -3.87
N ALA A 41 8.70 26.71 -3.93
CA ALA A 41 8.40 25.42 -4.51
C ALA A 41 7.33 24.61 -3.74
N THR A 42 7.13 24.88 -2.43
CA THR A 42 6.05 24.24 -1.66
C THR A 42 4.67 24.56 -2.24
N LYS A 43 4.46 25.76 -2.77
CA LYS A 43 3.21 26.17 -3.43
C LYS A 43 2.92 25.36 -4.69
N LYS A 44 3.99 24.93 -5.39
CA LYS A 44 3.91 24.10 -6.61
C LYS A 44 3.94 22.60 -6.31
N ARG A 45 3.98 22.21 -5.03
CA ARG A 45 4.15 20.82 -4.59
C ARG A 45 5.43 20.14 -5.14
N GLN A 46 6.48 20.93 -5.33
CA GLN A 46 7.80 20.50 -5.84
C GLN A 46 8.88 20.46 -4.76
N ALA A 47 8.53 20.78 -3.50
CA ALA A 47 9.44 20.74 -2.37
C ALA A 47 9.37 19.38 -1.67
N TRP A 48 10.54 18.79 -1.41
CA TRP A 48 10.69 17.46 -0.85
C TRP A 48 11.71 17.45 0.27
N ARG A 49 11.61 16.47 1.17
CA ARG A 49 12.68 16.15 2.10
C ARG A 49 12.96 14.66 2.09
N MET A 50 14.22 14.31 2.25
CA MET A 50 14.70 12.96 2.52
C MET A 50 15.38 12.92 3.89
N ILE A 51 14.84 12.13 4.79
CA ILE A 51 15.33 12.00 6.17
C ILE A 51 16.27 10.80 6.20
N GLY A 52 17.55 11.07 6.43
CA GLY A 52 18.60 10.10 6.68
C GLY A 52 18.93 9.98 8.18
N ASN A 53 19.96 9.21 8.51
CA ASN A 53 20.37 8.98 9.90
C ASN A 53 21.07 10.18 10.54
N LYS A 54 21.95 10.87 9.81
CA LYS A 54 22.79 11.97 10.31
C LYS A 54 22.43 13.34 9.75
N HIS A 55 21.70 13.36 8.64
CA HIS A 55 21.29 14.60 7.96
C HIS A 55 19.93 14.42 7.31
N THR A 56 19.36 15.56 6.92
CA THR A 56 18.14 15.62 6.11
C THR A 56 18.44 16.47 4.88
N LEU A 57 18.16 15.92 3.70
CA LEU A 57 18.18 16.65 2.45
C LEU A 57 16.81 17.28 2.19
N TYR A 58 16.80 18.58 1.90
CA TYR A 58 15.62 19.30 1.42
C TYR A 58 15.89 19.71 -0.02
N PHE A 59 15.02 19.35 -0.94
CA PHE A 59 15.28 19.59 -2.35
C PHE A 59 14.05 20.01 -3.13
N ILE A 60 14.27 20.78 -4.20
CA ILE A 60 13.25 21.11 -5.18
C ILE A 60 13.39 20.10 -6.32
N ALA A 61 12.32 19.38 -6.61
CA ALA A 61 12.32 18.44 -7.72
C ALA A 61 10.98 18.44 -8.45
N GLU A 62 11.08 18.44 -9.78
CA GLU A 62 9.95 18.19 -10.67
C GLU A 62 9.95 16.72 -11.10
N ARG A 63 8.83 16.07 -10.90
CA ARG A 63 8.67 14.65 -11.22
C ARG A 63 7.92 14.51 -12.54
N THR A 64 8.63 14.02 -13.56
CA THR A 64 8.02 13.63 -14.84
C THR A 64 7.82 12.10 -14.89
N SER A 65 7.33 11.57 -16.02
CA SER A 65 7.24 10.12 -16.24
C SER A 65 8.61 9.45 -16.18
N GLU A 66 9.65 10.05 -16.77
CA GLU A 66 10.96 9.43 -16.95
C GLU A 66 12.02 9.86 -15.93
N GLN A 67 11.89 11.02 -15.32
CA GLN A 67 12.95 11.56 -14.46
C GLN A 67 12.46 12.32 -13.23
N TRP A 68 13.34 12.41 -12.25
CA TRP A 68 13.33 13.43 -11.22
C TRP A 68 14.33 14.52 -11.60
N LEU A 69 13.81 15.70 -11.92
CA LEU A 69 14.59 16.87 -12.29
C LEU A 69 14.81 17.74 -11.05
N ILE A 70 15.99 17.66 -10.50
CA ILE A 70 16.38 18.32 -9.25
C ILE A 70 16.90 19.73 -9.58
N LYS A 71 16.32 20.73 -8.92
CA LYS A 71 16.57 22.15 -9.18
C LYS A 71 17.18 22.88 -7.97
N ASN A 72 17.32 22.21 -6.85
CA ASN A 72 17.93 22.72 -5.61
C ASN A 72 18.15 21.60 -4.62
N VAL A 73 19.21 21.69 -3.81
CA VAL A 73 19.45 20.77 -2.68
C VAL A 73 20.05 21.54 -1.51
N LEU A 74 19.38 21.45 -0.37
CA LEU A 74 19.78 21.99 0.93
C LEU A 74 20.03 20.83 1.90
N VAL A 75 21.02 20.92 2.75
CA VAL A 75 21.33 19.94 3.78
C VAL A 75 21.21 20.56 5.18
N VAL A 76 20.64 19.80 6.09
CA VAL A 76 20.57 20.09 7.53
C VAL A 76 21.14 18.91 8.29
N GLY A 77 22.05 19.15 9.23
CA GLY A 77 22.84 18.13 9.93
C GLY A 77 24.25 17.99 9.37
N ASP A 78 24.79 16.78 9.42
CA ASP A 78 26.14 16.51 8.93
C ASP A 78 26.21 16.63 7.41
N MET A 79 27.32 17.19 6.90
CA MET A 79 27.54 17.26 5.45
C MET A 79 27.88 15.87 4.91
N PRO A 80 27.07 15.30 3.99
CA PRO A 80 27.42 14.02 3.37
C PRO A 80 28.64 14.17 2.44
N GLY A 81 29.46 13.13 2.36
CA GLY A 81 30.44 13.03 1.28
C GLY A 81 29.73 12.85 -0.08
N TRP A 82 30.39 13.25 -1.17
CA TRP A 82 29.77 13.26 -2.51
C TRP A 82 29.24 11.88 -2.94
N THR A 83 29.96 10.82 -2.66
CA THR A 83 29.53 9.46 -2.99
C THR A 83 28.21 9.10 -2.28
N LEU A 84 28.08 9.44 -1.00
CA LEU A 84 26.85 9.21 -0.24
C LEU A 84 25.72 10.09 -0.77
N PHE A 85 25.98 11.37 -0.99
CA PHE A 85 25.00 12.31 -1.52
C PHE A 85 24.38 11.83 -2.84
N PHE A 86 25.21 11.47 -3.83
CA PHE A 86 24.71 10.99 -5.11
C PHE A 86 23.93 9.69 -4.99
N LYS A 87 24.40 8.74 -4.15
CA LYS A 87 23.66 7.51 -3.86
C LYS A 87 22.27 7.80 -3.27
N GLU A 88 22.17 8.73 -2.32
CA GLU A 88 20.90 9.10 -1.68
C GLU A 88 19.93 9.79 -2.65
N ILE A 89 20.42 10.68 -3.49
CA ILE A 89 19.59 11.34 -4.51
C ILE A 89 19.13 10.34 -5.59
N GLU A 90 20.01 9.46 -6.04
CA GLU A 90 19.67 8.37 -6.97
C GLU A 90 18.65 7.43 -6.33
N TRP A 91 18.77 7.13 -5.03
CA TRP A 91 17.80 6.33 -4.30
C TRP A 91 16.39 6.93 -4.38
N CYS A 92 16.25 8.25 -4.31
CA CYS A 92 14.97 8.93 -4.51
C CYS A 92 14.37 8.65 -5.90
N SER A 93 15.19 8.74 -6.94
CA SER A 93 14.77 8.48 -8.32
C SER A 93 14.42 7.00 -8.53
N ARG A 94 15.20 6.09 -7.94
CA ARG A 94 14.97 4.64 -7.98
C ARG A 94 13.69 4.24 -7.21
N PHE A 95 13.42 4.90 -6.10
CA PHE A 95 12.19 4.69 -5.34
C PHE A 95 10.93 5.00 -6.15
N TYR A 96 10.99 5.85 -7.18
CA TYR A 96 9.87 6.17 -8.07
C TYR A 96 10.04 5.57 -9.48
N PHE A 97 10.94 4.59 -9.65
CA PHE A 97 11.21 3.89 -10.91
C PHE A 97 11.49 4.85 -12.08
N LYS A 98 12.31 5.89 -11.84
CA LYS A 98 12.65 6.87 -12.86
C LYS A 98 13.83 6.39 -13.70
N LYS A 99 13.74 6.56 -15.02
CA LYS A 99 14.79 6.19 -15.96
C LYS A 99 16.07 7.02 -15.75
N TYR A 100 15.88 8.30 -15.35
CA TYR A 100 16.99 9.22 -15.12
C TYR A 100 16.90 9.89 -13.75
N CYS A 101 18.06 10.12 -13.14
CA CYS A 101 18.27 11.11 -12.08
C CYS A 101 18.93 12.33 -12.72
N SER A 102 18.29 13.50 -12.64
CA SER A 102 18.71 14.68 -13.41
C SER A 102 18.80 15.91 -12.52
N PHE A 103 19.78 16.75 -12.79
CA PHE A 103 19.96 18.06 -12.17
C PHE A 103 19.82 19.15 -13.22
N GLN A 104 19.17 20.25 -12.89
CA GLN A 104 19.00 21.42 -13.77
C GLN A 104 19.57 22.67 -13.13
N TRP A 105 20.43 23.36 -13.86
CA TRP A 105 20.99 24.66 -13.48
C TRP A 105 20.47 25.77 -14.39
N ILE A 106 20.51 27.01 -13.87
CA ILE A 106 20.17 28.23 -14.60
C ILE A 106 21.41 28.72 -15.35
N GLU A 107 22.60 28.64 -14.69
CA GLU A 107 23.87 29.11 -15.20
C GLU A 107 24.85 27.95 -15.48
N PRO A 108 25.81 28.12 -16.40
CA PRO A 108 26.85 27.13 -16.66
C PRO A 108 27.66 26.79 -15.40
N LEU A 109 27.95 25.53 -15.22
CA LEU A 109 28.76 25.04 -14.11
C LEU A 109 30.25 25.31 -14.37
N SER A 110 30.98 25.61 -13.29
CA SER A 110 32.47 25.64 -13.37
C SER A 110 33.04 24.23 -13.66
N THR A 111 34.26 24.18 -14.17
CA THR A 111 34.97 22.93 -14.50
C THR A 111 35.01 21.96 -13.32
N TYR A 112 35.14 22.45 -12.09
CA TYR A 112 35.11 21.64 -10.88
C TYR A 112 33.83 20.84 -10.75
N TRP A 113 32.67 21.49 -10.88
CA TRP A 113 31.36 20.84 -10.75
C TRP A 113 31.07 19.89 -11.90
N GLN A 114 31.48 20.24 -13.13
CA GLN A 114 31.37 19.36 -14.29
C GLN A 114 32.15 18.06 -14.08
N THR A 115 33.40 18.18 -13.60
CA THR A 115 34.26 17.03 -13.30
C THR A 115 33.66 16.15 -12.19
N LEU A 116 33.13 16.77 -11.12
CA LEU A 116 32.49 16.05 -10.02
C LEU A 116 31.30 15.25 -10.52
N LEU A 117 30.40 15.86 -11.29
CA LEU A 117 29.24 15.19 -11.86
C LEU A 117 29.63 14.04 -12.79
N SER A 118 30.61 14.28 -13.68
CA SER A 118 31.12 13.24 -14.59
C SER A 118 31.73 12.07 -13.83
N HIS A 119 32.46 12.32 -12.74
CA HIS A 119 33.04 11.28 -11.88
C HIS A 119 31.96 10.37 -11.27
N HIS A 120 30.75 10.91 -11.01
CA HIS A 120 29.61 10.17 -10.50
C HIS A 120 28.68 9.62 -11.59
N GLY A 121 29.10 9.69 -12.86
CA GLY A 121 28.40 9.09 -14.01
C GLY A 121 27.27 9.95 -14.59
N TYR A 122 27.24 11.25 -14.26
CA TYR A 122 26.32 12.19 -14.90
C TYR A 122 26.94 12.76 -16.17
N THR A 123 26.12 12.93 -17.19
CA THR A 123 26.49 13.53 -18.47
C THR A 123 25.60 14.72 -18.78
N GLN A 124 26.16 15.75 -19.40
CA GLN A 124 25.37 16.89 -19.85
C GLN A 124 24.48 16.50 -21.03
N ASP A 125 23.21 16.87 -20.96
CA ASP A 125 22.29 16.72 -22.09
C ASP A 125 22.40 17.94 -23.00
N ASN A 126 23.04 17.75 -24.16
CA ASN A 126 23.28 18.81 -25.13
C ASN A 126 22.07 19.07 -26.06
N GLN A 127 20.99 18.29 -25.95
CA GLN A 127 19.82 18.45 -26.81
C GLN A 127 18.80 19.46 -26.27
N LEU A 128 18.93 19.88 -25.01
CA LEU A 128 18.01 20.79 -24.35
C LEU A 128 18.57 22.22 -24.30
N ALA A 129 17.68 23.21 -24.45
CA ALA A 129 18.04 24.62 -24.26
C ALA A 129 18.41 24.97 -22.80
N GLN A 130 18.25 24.04 -21.87
CA GLN A 130 18.53 24.17 -20.44
C GLN A 130 19.77 23.34 -20.09
N ILE A 131 20.47 23.77 -19.04
CA ILE A 131 21.67 23.08 -18.57
C ILE A 131 21.25 21.91 -17.67
N ILE A 132 21.13 20.74 -18.26
CA ILE A 132 20.74 19.51 -17.57
C ILE A 132 21.88 18.53 -17.56
N TRP A 133 22.19 18.00 -16.38
CA TRP A 133 23.09 16.88 -16.19
C TRP A 133 22.29 15.69 -15.71
N GLN A 134 22.39 14.57 -16.39
CA GLN A 134 21.58 13.39 -16.13
C GLN A 134 22.41 12.11 -16.07
N LYS A 135 21.92 11.16 -15.26
CA LYS A 135 22.45 9.81 -15.17
C LYS A 135 21.33 8.82 -15.44
N LYS A 136 21.54 7.93 -16.41
CA LYS A 136 20.64 6.81 -16.62
C LYS A 136 20.79 5.81 -15.48
N LEU A 137 19.68 5.43 -14.84
CA LEU A 137 19.69 4.47 -13.75
C LEU A 137 19.51 3.04 -14.27
N THR A 138 20.23 2.12 -13.65
CA THR A 138 20.07 0.69 -13.86
C THR A 138 19.36 0.09 -12.66
N TYR A 139 18.52 -0.91 -12.92
CA TYR A 139 17.66 -1.55 -11.92
C TYR A 139 17.93 -3.04 -11.90
N HIS A 140 18.02 -3.61 -10.70
CA HIS A 140 18.03 -5.05 -10.46
C HIS A 140 16.87 -5.39 -9.54
N ILE A 141 15.66 -5.45 -10.11
CA ILE A 141 14.41 -5.52 -9.36
C ILE A 141 14.16 -6.95 -8.91
N GLY A 142 14.03 -7.14 -7.59
CA GLY A 142 13.55 -8.35 -6.95
C GLY A 142 12.08 -8.22 -6.55
N LEU A 143 11.23 -9.13 -7.01
CA LEU A 143 9.86 -9.27 -6.55
C LEU A 143 9.83 -10.27 -5.39
N VAL A 144 9.42 -9.81 -4.20
CA VAL A 144 9.33 -10.62 -2.99
C VAL A 144 7.86 -10.88 -2.66
N LEU A 145 7.46 -12.14 -2.68
CA LEU A 145 6.08 -12.56 -2.49
C LEU A 145 5.94 -13.32 -1.16
N GLY A 146 5.27 -12.69 -0.20
CA GLY A 146 5.03 -13.29 1.12
C GLY A 146 4.04 -14.45 1.09
N GLY A 147 4.13 -15.34 2.09
CA GLY A 147 3.15 -16.39 2.33
C GLY A 147 1.85 -15.84 2.92
N GLY A 148 0.71 -16.50 2.65
CA GLY A 148 -0.59 -16.06 3.16
C GLY A 148 -1.81 -16.74 2.54
N GLY A 149 -1.67 -17.89 1.89
CA GLY A 149 -2.78 -18.69 1.36
C GLY A 149 -3.72 -17.91 0.43
N ALA A 150 -5.01 -17.83 0.75
CA ALA A 150 -6.03 -17.16 -0.06
C ALA A 150 -5.80 -15.64 -0.25
N HIS A 151 -4.93 -15.02 0.56
CA HIS A 151 -4.53 -13.63 0.36
C HIS A 151 -3.69 -13.41 -0.92
N GLY A 152 -3.18 -14.48 -1.53
CA GLY A 152 -2.35 -14.43 -2.73
C GLY A 152 -3.00 -13.78 -3.94
N ALA A 153 -4.34 -13.71 -4.01
CA ALA A 153 -5.05 -12.95 -5.03
C ALA A 153 -4.57 -11.49 -5.10
N TYR A 154 -4.31 -10.86 -3.96
CA TYR A 154 -3.76 -9.50 -3.87
C TYR A 154 -2.43 -9.36 -4.61
N GLN A 155 -1.54 -10.37 -4.52
CA GLN A 155 -0.23 -10.34 -5.20
C GLN A 155 -0.38 -10.31 -6.73
N ILE A 156 -1.38 -11.02 -7.27
CA ILE A 156 -1.64 -11.02 -8.71
C ILE A 156 -2.21 -9.67 -9.16
N GLY A 157 -3.08 -9.03 -8.36
CA GLY A 157 -3.52 -7.65 -8.62
C GLY A 157 -2.35 -6.64 -8.63
N VAL A 158 -1.41 -6.77 -7.70
CA VAL A 158 -0.17 -5.98 -7.68
C VAL A 158 0.65 -6.24 -8.95
N TRP A 159 0.85 -7.50 -9.33
CA TRP A 159 1.59 -7.87 -10.54
C TRP A 159 0.93 -7.33 -11.81
N GLN A 160 -0.40 -7.33 -11.91
CA GLN A 160 -1.11 -6.73 -13.03
C GLN A 160 -0.69 -5.27 -13.26
N THR A 161 -0.67 -4.48 -12.19
CA THR A 161 -0.22 -3.07 -12.27
C THR A 161 1.25 -2.96 -12.67
N LEU A 162 2.13 -3.78 -12.10
CA LEU A 162 3.56 -3.75 -12.41
C LEU A 162 3.81 -4.09 -13.89
N LYS A 163 3.06 -5.04 -14.44
CA LYS A 163 3.12 -5.41 -15.85
C LYS A 163 2.63 -4.29 -16.77
N GLU A 164 1.52 -3.61 -16.42
CA GLU A 164 1.03 -2.43 -17.15
C GLU A 164 2.07 -1.29 -17.18
N HIS A 165 2.84 -1.13 -16.11
CA HIS A 165 3.94 -0.17 -16.03
C HIS A 165 5.27 -0.67 -16.62
N GLN A 166 5.27 -1.85 -17.25
CA GLN A 166 6.46 -2.46 -17.86
C GLN A 166 7.64 -2.60 -16.88
N ILE A 167 7.33 -2.88 -15.58
CA ILE A 167 8.33 -3.15 -14.55
C ILE A 167 8.72 -4.62 -14.64
N HIS A 168 9.96 -4.88 -15.06
CA HIS A 168 10.52 -6.22 -15.22
C HIS A 168 11.35 -6.61 -14.00
N PHE A 169 11.30 -7.89 -13.63
CA PHE A 169 12.03 -8.44 -12.50
C PHE A 169 13.23 -9.25 -12.98
N GLU A 170 14.33 -9.23 -12.23
CA GLU A 170 15.47 -10.11 -12.43
C GLU A 170 15.45 -11.28 -11.45
N VAL A 171 14.84 -11.07 -10.28
CA VAL A 171 14.70 -12.07 -9.22
C VAL A 171 13.27 -12.10 -8.73
N ILE A 172 12.71 -13.28 -8.54
CA ILE A 172 11.44 -13.50 -7.83
C ILE A 172 11.75 -14.40 -6.64
N THR A 173 11.30 -14.02 -5.45
CA THR A 173 11.39 -14.88 -4.26
C THR A 173 10.00 -15.07 -3.68
N GLY A 174 9.67 -16.28 -3.29
CA GLY A 174 8.33 -16.58 -2.79
C GLY A 174 8.29 -17.64 -1.70
N THR A 175 7.36 -17.46 -0.76
CA THR A 175 7.05 -18.42 0.30
C THR A 175 5.57 -18.79 0.23
N SER A 176 5.24 -20.09 0.35
CA SER A 176 3.84 -20.56 0.36
C SER A 176 3.10 -20.14 -0.91
N VAL A 177 1.96 -19.43 -0.77
CA VAL A 177 1.25 -18.85 -1.92
C VAL A 177 2.13 -17.94 -2.75
N GLY A 178 3.14 -17.30 -2.15
CA GLY A 178 4.12 -16.51 -2.89
C GLY A 178 4.99 -17.37 -3.82
N ALA A 179 5.28 -18.62 -3.49
CA ALA A 179 5.95 -19.57 -4.39
C ALA A 179 5.02 -19.98 -5.54
N LEU A 180 3.74 -20.26 -5.26
CA LEU A 180 2.71 -20.56 -6.25
C LEU A 180 2.51 -19.40 -7.24
N ASN A 181 2.37 -18.17 -6.74
CA ASN A 181 2.25 -16.99 -7.58
C ASN A 181 3.55 -16.67 -8.31
N GLY A 182 4.70 -16.91 -7.66
CA GLY A 182 6.01 -16.69 -8.25
C GLY A 182 6.20 -17.49 -9.55
N VAL A 183 5.77 -18.74 -9.59
CA VAL A 183 5.87 -19.56 -10.81
C VAL A 183 4.85 -19.13 -11.88
N LEU A 184 3.66 -18.65 -11.51
CA LEU A 184 2.71 -18.09 -12.47
C LEU A 184 3.25 -16.78 -13.09
N ILE A 185 3.89 -15.94 -12.27
CA ILE A 185 4.52 -14.69 -12.71
C ILE A 185 5.74 -15.00 -13.59
N LEU A 186 6.54 -16.00 -13.23
CA LEU A 186 7.68 -16.45 -14.03
C LEU A 186 7.25 -16.85 -15.45
N GLN A 187 6.12 -17.54 -15.59
CA GLN A 187 5.59 -17.93 -16.89
C GLN A 187 4.99 -16.76 -17.70
N ASP A 188 4.86 -15.59 -17.08
CA ASP A 188 4.38 -14.33 -17.69
C ASP A 188 3.00 -14.42 -18.36
N ASP A 189 2.12 -15.30 -17.87
CA ASP A 189 0.72 -15.41 -18.33
C ASP A 189 -0.24 -14.79 -17.32
N LEU A 190 -0.41 -13.46 -17.43
CA LEU A 190 -1.30 -12.72 -16.54
C LEU A 190 -2.76 -13.15 -16.70
N SER A 191 -3.20 -13.47 -17.91
CA SER A 191 -4.60 -13.85 -18.16
C SER A 191 -4.94 -15.17 -17.48
N GLN A 192 -4.04 -16.14 -17.53
CA GLN A 192 -4.17 -17.41 -16.82
C GLN A 192 -4.19 -17.21 -15.30
N ALA A 193 -3.28 -16.38 -14.76
CA ALA A 193 -3.22 -16.10 -13.33
C ALA A 193 -4.48 -15.42 -12.81
N LEU A 194 -5.01 -14.41 -13.52
CA LEU A 194 -6.26 -13.74 -13.18
C LEU A 194 -7.45 -14.69 -13.20
N SER A 195 -7.60 -15.46 -14.30
CA SER A 195 -8.69 -16.45 -14.44
C SER A 195 -8.63 -17.52 -13.34
N LEU A 196 -7.43 -18.01 -12.99
CA LEU A 196 -7.23 -18.96 -11.91
C LEU A 196 -7.74 -18.38 -10.58
N TRP A 197 -7.27 -17.21 -10.18
CA TRP A 197 -7.65 -16.61 -8.91
C TRP A 197 -9.11 -16.20 -8.84
N GLN A 198 -9.72 -15.74 -9.93
CA GLN A 198 -11.15 -15.42 -10.00
C GLN A 198 -12.05 -16.65 -9.79
N SER A 199 -11.59 -17.83 -10.20
CA SER A 199 -12.37 -19.07 -10.11
C SER A 199 -12.01 -19.95 -8.92
N LEU A 200 -10.87 -19.69 -8.22
CA LEU A 200 -10.32 -20.55 -7.19
C LEU A 200 -11.24 -20.62 -5.96
N ALA A 201 -11.52 -21.86 -5.53
CA ALA A 201 -12.32 -22.18 -4.34
C ALA A 201 -11.57 -23.17 -3.44
N THR A 202 -11.96 -23.25 -2.16
CA THR A 202 -11.27 -24.05 -1.15
C THR A 202 -11.15 -25.54 -1.52
N ASN A 203 -12.16 -26.13 -2.16
CA ASN A 203 -12.14 -27.54 -2.58
C ASN A 203 -11.17 -27.83 -3.72
N GLN A 204 -10.72 -26.83 -4.45
CA GLN A 204 -9.67 -26.95 -5.49
C GLN A 204 -8.25 -26.91 -4.91
N VAL A 205 -8.12 -26.49 -3.65
CA VAL A 205 -6.84 -26.42 -2.93
C VAL A 205 -6.71 -27.55 -1.91
N LEU A 206 -7.77 -27.80 -1.13
CA LEU A 206 -7.80 -28.75 -0.03
C LEU A 206 -8.89 -29.80 -0.24
N GLN A 207 -8.55 -31.06 0.00
CA GLN A 207 -9.55 -32.11 0.07
C GLN A 207 -10.23 -32.10 1.45
N LEU A 208 -11.39 -31.44 1.52
CA LEU A 208 -12.22 -31.42 2.71
C LEU A 208 -13.29 -32.53 2.64
N PRO A 209 -13.79 -33.03 3.79
CA PRO A 209 -14.91 -33.98 3.81
C PRO A 209 -16.13 -33.40 3.09
N GLU A 210 -16.80 -34.22 2.28
CA GLU A 210 -18.06 -33.84 1.63
C GLU A 210 -19.18 -33.70 2.67
N THR A 211 -19.38 -32.50 3.18
CA THR A 211 -20.55 -32.14 3.98
C THR A 211 -21.25 -31.00 3.29
N ALA A 212 -22.58 -31.06 3.24
CA ALA A 212 -23.35 -29.95 2.70
C ALA A 212 -23.03 -28.65 3.45
N LEU A 213 -22.42 -27.71 2.76
CA LEU A 213 -22.09 -26.41 3.33
C LEU A 213 -23.36 -25.58 3.41
N SER A 214 -23.52 -24.85 4.51
CA SER A 214 -24.65 -23.96 4.70
C SER A 214 -24.65 -22.84 3.66
N GLU A 215 -25.81 -22.45 3.15
CA GLU A 215 -25.98 -21.25 2.32
C GLU A 215 -25.71 -19.96 3.10
N ASP A 216 -25.89 -19.99 4.44
CA ASP A 216 -25.50 -18.91 5.33
C ASP A 216 -23.97 -18.82 5.41
N LEU A 217 -23.42 -17.73 4.89
CA LEU A 217 -21.96 -17.49 4.79
C LEU A 217 -21.24 -17.57 6.13
N ARG A 218 -21.89 -17.15 7.23
CA ARG A 218 -21.31 -17.25 8.57
C ARG A 218 -21.26 -18.69 9.08
N LYS A 219 -22.33 -19.45 8.88
CA LYS A 219 -22.38 -20.86 9.26
C LYS A 219 -21.39 -21.66 8.42
N ARG A 220 -21.31 -21.36 7.12
CA ARG A 220 -20.34 -21.95 6.19
C ARG A 220 -18.90 -21.70 6.67
N PHE A 221 -18.54 -20.47 7.01
CA PHE A 221 -17.22 -20.13 7.56
C PHE A 221 -16.87 -20.96 8.81
N ILE A 222 -17.82 -21.08 9.76
CA ILE A 222 -17.63 -21.86 10.98
C ILE A 222 -17.47 -23.35 10.64
N GLN A 223 -18.25 -23.87 9.71
CA GLN A 223 -18.15 -25.26 9.26
C GLN A 223 -16.79 -25.57 8.62
N GLU A 224 -16.36 -24.76 7.65
CA GLU A 224 -15.07 -24.91 6.95
C GLU A 224 -13.91 -24.85 7.94
N THR A 225 -13.91 -23.87 8.86
CA THR A 225 -12.88 -23.74 9.89
C THR A 225 -12.83 -24.96 10.83
N ARG A 226 -13.98 -25.48 11.26
CA ARG A 226 -14.06 -26.71 12.09
C ARG A 226 -13.57 -27.94 11.34
N GLN A 227 -13.91 -28.08 10.06
CA GLN A 227 -13.44 -29.21 9.22
C GLN A 227 -11.92 -29.19 9.06
N MET A 228 -11.33 -28.02 8.80
CA MET A 228 -9.85 -27.87 8.72
C MET A 228 -9.16 -28.22 10.05
N THR A 229 -9.70 -27.71 11.16
CA THR A 229 -9.15 -28.02 12.50
C THR A 229 -9.24 -29.51 12.80
N ARG A 230 -10.35 -30.16 12.46
CA ARG A 230 -10.54 -31.60 12.67
C ARG A 230 -9.64 -32.43 11.78
N ALA A 231 -9.44 -32.05 10.51
CA ALA A 231 -8.50 -32.70 9.60
C ALA A 231 -7.04 -32.60 10.10
N ALA A 232 -6.66 -31.43 10.62
CA ALA A 232 -5.34 -31.21 11.21
C ALA A 232 -5.08 -32.13 12.42
N ILE A 233 -6.07 -32.27 13.31
CA ILE A 233 -5.93 -33.09 14.55
C ILE A 233 -5.95 -34.59 14.27
N ILE A 234 -6.85 -35.06 13.38
CA ILE A 234 -7.11 -36.49 13.23
C ILE A 234 -6.22 -37.15 12.16
N LYS A 235 -5.91 -36.44 11.05
CA LYS A 235 -5.25 -37.01 9.86
C LYS A 235 -3.86 -36.44 9.60
N GLY A 236 -3.32 -35.57 10.46
CA GLY A 236 -2.03 -34.92 10.23
C GLY A 236 -2.04 -33.96 9.04
N GLY A 237 -3.21 -33.37 8.75
CA GLY A 237 -3.44 -32.38 7.71
C GLY A 237 -4.40 -32.85 6.61
N ALA A 238 -5.04 -31.87 5.96
CA ALA A 238 -5.84 -32.11 4.76
C ALA A 238 -4.94 -32.46 3.58
N SER A 239 -5.39 -33.35 2.71
CA SER A 239 -4.66 -33.67 1.49
C SER A 239 -4.64 -32.47 0.55
N ILE A 240 -3.46 -32.17 -0.01
CA ILE A 240 -3.21 -31.13 -1.01
C ILE A 240 -3.27 -31.68 -2.45
N THR A 241 -3.78 -32.90 -2.64
CA THR A 241 -3.92 -33.52 -3.98
C THR A 241 -4.68 -32.64 -4.98
N PRO A 242 -5.77 -31.91 -4.60
CA PRO A 242 -6.42 -30.98 -5.52
C PRO A 242 -5.48 -29.85 -5.97
N LEU A 243 -4.73 -29.24 -5.03
CA LEU A 243 -3.73 -28.21 -5.35
C LEU A 243 -2.62 -28.75 -6.24
N GLU A 244 -2.13 -29.98 -6.00
CA GLU A 244 -1.12 -30.61 -6.85
C GLU A 244 -1.60 -30.78 -8.29
N LYS A 245 -2.82 -31.31 -8.47
CA LYS A 245 -3.43 -31.47 -9.80
C LYS A 245 -3.59 -30.12 -10.49
N LEU A 246 -4.08 -29.12 -9.75
CA LEU A 246 -4.26 -27.76 -10.27
C LEU A 246 -2.91 -27.16 -10.69
N LEU A 247 -1.89 -27.22 -9.84
CA LEU A 247 -0.56 -26.71 -10.13
C LEU A 247 0.02 -27.39 -11.38
N LYS A 248 0.07 -28.72 -11.42
CA LYS A 248 0.58 -29.48 -12.58
C LYS A 248 -0.15 -29.15 -13.89
N SER A 249 -1.43 -28.80 -13.83
CA SER A 249 -2.20 -28.37 -15.02
C SER A 249 -1.86 -26.95 -15.50
N LYS A 250 -1.14 -26.17 -14.69
CA LYS A 250 -0.77 -24.76 -14.96
C LYS A 250 0.72 -24.55 -15.20
N LEU A 251 1.55 -25.56 -14.90
CA LEU A 251 2.98 -25.50 -15.13
C LEU A 251 3.32 -25.88 -16.58
N ASP A 252 4.18 -25.07 -17.16
CA ASP A 252 4.91 -25.36 -18.40
C ASP A 252 6.40 -25.51 -18.01
N ASP A 253 6.77 -26.72 -17.60
CA ASP A 253 8.11 -27.02 -17.09
C ASP A 253 9.20 -26.70 -18.13
N GLU A 254 8.95 -26.94 -19.42
CA GLU A 254 9.93 -26.63 -20.47
C GLU A 254 10.16 -25.12 -20.57
N LYS A 255 9.08 -24.33 -20.52
CA LYS A 255 9.17 -22.87 -20.54
C LYS A 255 9.94 -22.37 -19.32
N ILE A 256 9.61 -22.88 -18.11
CA ILE A 256 10.26 -22.50 -16.86
C ILE A 256 11.77 -22.75 -16.91
N LEU A 257 12.19 -23.94 -17.35
CA LEU A 257 13.61 -24.33 -17.40
C LEU A 257 14.41 -23.56 -18.46
N LYS A 258 13.77 -23.12 -19.53
CA LYS A 258 14.41 -22.32 -20.59
C LYS A 258 14.59 -20.84 -20.20
N MET A 259 13.84 -20.34 -19.20
CA MET A 259 13.89 -18.94 -18.78
C MET A 259 15.16 -18.65 -17.96
N LYS A 260 15.97 -17.71 -18.42
CA LYS A 260 17.17 -17.25 -17.73
C LYS A 260 16.89 -16.09 -16.74
N SER A 261 15.85 -15.30 -17.03
CA SER A 261 15.40 -14.16 -16.21
C SER A 261 13.89 -14.01 -16.37
N PRO A 262 13.16 -13.69 -15.26
CA PRO A 262 13.66 -13.61 -13.89
C PRO A 262 14.04 -15.00 -13.32
N ARG A 263 14.93 -15.03 -12.29
CA ARG A 263 15.25 -16.24 -11.53
C ARG A 263 14.28 -16.38 -10.37
N LEU A 264 13.66 -17.55 -10.21
CA LEU A 264 12.72 -17.84 -9.13
C LEU A 264 13.34 -18.66 -8.02
N PHE A 265 13.24 -18.19 -6.79
CA PHE A 265 13.64 -18.87 -5.57
C PHE A 265 12.44 -19.08 -4.66
N THR A 266 12.20 -20.31 -4.23
CA THR A 266 11.15 -20.64 -3.27
C THR A 266 11.75 -21.03 -1.92
N VAL A 267 11.02 -20.76 -0.85
CA VAL A 267 11.46 -21.09 0.50
C VAL A 267 10.58 -22.18 1.08
N SER A 268 11.20 -23.23 1.61
CA SER A 268 10.57 -24.30 2.38
C SER A 268 11.29 -24.51 3.71
N THR A 269 10.68 -25.27 4.63
CA THR A 269 11.25 -25.63 5.92
C THR A 269 11.42 -27.15 6.02
N ARG A 270 12.65 -27.60 6.22
CA ARG A 270 12.98 -29.03 6.36
C ARG A 270 12.67 -29.52 7.77
N LEU A 271 12.15 -30.75 7.89
CA LEU A 271 11.95 -31.48 9.14
C LEU A 271 13.00 -32.61 9.31
N PRO A 272 13.38 -32.95 10.55
CA PRO A 272 12.87 -32.44 11.83
C PRO A 272 13.62 -31.20 12.35
N ASP A 273 14.71 -30.77 11.69
CA ASP A 273 15.62 -29.73 12.16
C ASP A 273 15.10 -28.28 11.95
N PHE A 274 13.93 -28.12 11.35
CA PHE A 274 13.33 -26.81 11.02
C PHE A 274 14.27 -25.87 10.26
N LYS A 275 15.14 -26.42 9.41
CA LYS A 275 16.07 -25.62 8.63
C LYS A 275 15.39 -25.01 7.42
N GLU A 276 15.65 -23.74 7.18
CA GLU A 276 15.26 -23.06 5.94
C GLU A 276 15.98 -23.66 4.73
N VAL A 277 15.24 -23.90 3.67
CA VAL A 277 15.76 -24.37 2.39
C VAL A 277 15.27 -23.42 1.30
N VAL A 278 16.22 -22.78 0.62
CA VAL A 278 15.97 -21.90 -0.53
C VAL A 278 16.26 -22.71 -1.80
N THR A 279 15.27 -22.84 -2.66
CA THR A 279 15.34 -23.68 -3.86
C THR A 279 15.28 -22.82 -5.12
N PRO A 280 16.32 -22.81 -5.96
CA PRO A 280 16.33 -22.17 -7.27
C PRO A 280 15.57 -23.01 -8.29
N ILE A 281 14.37 -22.60 -8.68
CA ILE A 281 13.42 -23.43 -9.43
C ILE A 281 13.95 -23.82 -10.83
N GLN A 282 14.59 -22.91 -11.56
CA GLN A 282 15.10 -23.18 -12.90
C GLN A 282 16.34 -24.11 -12.93
N GLN A 283 16.87 -24.51 -11.76
CA GLN A 283 18.00 -25.44 -11.66
C GLN A 283 17.56 -26.88 -11.33
N LEU A 284 16.27 -27.10 -11.18
CA LEU A 284 15.69 -28.41 -10.86
C LEU A 284 15.49 -29.27 -12.12
N ALA A 285 15.31 -30.58 -11.92
CA ALA A 285 14.73 -31.41 -12.95
C ALA A 285 13.23 -31.10 -13.13
N SER A 286 12.70 -31.25 -14.35
CA SER A 286 11.30 -30.93 -14.69
C SER A 286 10.31 -31.57 -13.71
N ASN A 287 10.49 -32.84 -13.38
CA ASN A 287 9.62 -33.58 -12.48
C ASN A 287 9.70 -33.16 -11.00
N GLU A 288 10.63 -32.30 -10.61
CA GLU A 288 10.82 -31.83 -9.23
C GLU A 288 10.18 -30.44 -9.00
N ILE A 289 9.92 -29.65 -10.05
CA ILE A 289 9.44 -28.27 -9.95
C ILE A 289 8.15 -28.19 -9.10
N ALA A 290 7.15 -29.00 -9.45
CA ALA A 290 5.88 -29.02 -8.72
C ALA A 290 6.06 -29.40 -7.25
N ASP A 291 6.97 -30.37 -6.96
CA ASP A 291 7.22 -30.85 -5.60
C ASP A 291 7.82 -29.78 -4.70
N TRP A 292 8.78 -29.00 -5.19
CA TRP A 292 9.41 -27.94 -4.41
C TRP A 292 8.48 -26.74 -4.20
N ILE A 293 7.63 -26.40 -5.17
CA ILE A 293 6.59 -25.38 -5.01
C ILE A 293 5.57 -25.82 -3.96
N LEU A 294 5.10 -27.07 -4.03
CA LEU A 294 4.17 -27.65 -3.05
C LEU A 294 4.80 -27.78 -1.66
N ALA A 295 6.08 -28.12 -1.56
CA ALA A 295 6.80 -28.13 -0.29
C ALA A 295 6.76 -26.76 0.39
N SER A 296 6.99 -25.69 -0.40
CA SER A 296 6.87 -24.32 0.08
C SER A 296 5.46 -23.94 0.55
N ALA A 297 4.41 -24.58 0.00
CA ALA A 297 3.00 -24.29 0.29
C ALA A 297 2.34 -25.30 1.25
N SER A 298 3.09 -26.24 1.82
CA SER A 298 2.58 -27.27 2.74
C SER A 298 2.46 -26.77 4.16
N PHE A 299 1.41 -26.02 4.47
CA PHE A 299 1.17 -25.40 5.79
C PHE A 299 0.72 -26.44 6.83
N TYR A 300 1.69 -27.22 7.34
CA TYR A 300 1.48 -28.27 8.35
C TYR A 300 1.12 -27.64 9.72
N PRO A 301 0.20 -28.20 10.56
CA PRO A 301 -0.55 -29.46 10.33
C PRO A 301 -1.89 -29.28 9.58
N ALA A 302 -2.26 -28.08 9.15
CA ALA A 302 -3.51 -27.88 8.39
C ALA A 302 -3.46 -28.62 7.03
N MET A 303 -2.28 -28.66 6.41
CA MET A 303 -1.96 -29.41 5.19
C MET A 303 -0.90 -30.45 5.46
N SER A 304 -0.87 -31.55 4.71
CA SER A 304 0.16 -32.58 4.82
C SER A 304 1.53 -32.05 4.37
N TYR A 305 2.62 -32.57 4.98
CA TYR A 305 3.98 -32.28 4.55
C TYR A 305 4.29 -32.89 3.16
N ARG A 306 5.29 -32.36 2.46
CA ARG A 306 5.82 -32.96 1.21
C ARG A 306 7.09 -33.76 1.48
N SER A 307 7.18 -34.93 0.86
CA SER A 307 8.37 -35.77 0.93
C SER A 307 9.15 -35.69 -0.38
N ILE A 308 10.40 -35.25 -0.35
CA ILE A 308 11.28 -35.13 -1.52
C ILE A 308 12.61 -35.83 -1.18
N ALA A 309 13.02 -36.78 -1.99
CA ALA A 309 14.23 -37.57 -1.78
C ALA A 309 14.38 -38.14 -0.34
N GLY A 310 13.28 -38.61 0.25
CA GLY A 310 13.24 -39.19 1.60
C GLY A 310 13.24 -38.15 2.75
N GLN A 311 13.36 -36.88 2.46
CA GLN A 311 13.28 -35.78 3.44
C GLN A 311 11.88 -35.17 3.47
N LYS A 312 11.46 -34.70 4.66
CA LYS A 312 10.15 -34.05 4.84
C LYS A 312 10.29 -32.52 4.84
N TYR A 313 9.42 -31.86 4.09
CA TYR A 313 9.37 -30.43 3.97
C TYR A 313 7.97 -29.89 4.29
N ILE A 314 7.92 -28.74 4.93
CA ILE A 314 6.72 -27.99 5.25
C ILE A 314 6.88 -26.55 4.76
N ASP A 315 5.81 -25.78 4.88
CA ASP A 315 5.73 -24.39 4.45
C ASP A 315 6.94 -23.55 4.91
N GLY A 316 7.44 -22.72 4.00
CA GLY A 316 8.57 -21.84 4.27
C GLY A 316 8.27 -20.76 5.31
N GLY A 317 7.00 -20.43 5.53
CA GLY A 317 6.55 -19.45 6.51
C GLY A 317 6.94 -19.75 7.95
N TYR A 318 7.30 -21.01 8.27
CA TYR A 318 7.85 -21.35 9.59
C TYR A 318 9.23 -20.74 9.84
N ARG A 319 9.97 -20.35 8.81
CA ARG A 319 11.34 -19.80 8.94
C ARG A 319 11.51 -18.45 8.25
N ASN A 320 10.89 -18.25 7.09
CA ASN A 320 11.05 -17.02 6.32
C ASN A 320 9.80 -16.76 5.46
N ASN A 321 8.80 -16.14 6.07
CA ASN A 321 7.53 -15.86 5.39
C ASN A 321 7.65 -14.76 4.33
N LEU A 322 8.69 -13.93 4.41
CA LEU A 322 8.90 -12.79 3.50
C LEU A 322 10.38 -12.74 3.10
N PRO A 323 10.79 -13.49 2.04
CA PRO A 323 12.19 -13.77 1.74
C PRO A 323 12.93 -12.62 1.04
N VAL A 324 12.97 -11.46 1.69
CA VAL A 324 13.68 -10.25 1.22
C VAL A 324 15.20 -10.47 1.23
N ASP A 325 15.71 -11.15 2.25
CA ASP A 325 17.13 -11.52 2.37
C ASP A 325 17.61 -12.37 1.19
N VAL A 326 16.75 -13.26 0.69
CA VAL A 326 17.05 -14.09 -0.49
C VAL A 326 17.14 -13.20 -1.73
N ALA A 327 16.19 -12.28 -1.95
CA ALA A 327 16.23 -11.37 -3.09
C ALA A 327 17.49 -10.49 -3.09
N ILE A 328 17.86 -9.93 -1.93
CA ILE A 328 19.08 -9.13 -1.78
C ILE A 328 20.34 -9.95 -2.06
N LYS A 329 20.43 -11.18 -1.51
CA LYS A 329 21.54 -12.09 -1.74
C LYS A 329 21.71 -12.43 -3.22
N GLU A 330 20.60 -12.51 -3.95
CA GLU A 330 20.58 -12.79 -5.38
C GLU A 330 20.77 -11.52 -6.26
N GLY A 331 21.15 -10.40 -5.66
CA GLY A 331 21.58 -9.19 -6.35
C GLY A 331 20.50 -8.14 -6.55
N ALA A 332 19.32 -8.29 -5.94
CA ALA A 332 18.29 -7.25 -6.04
C ALA A 332 18.73 -5.95 -5.35
N THR A 333 18.66 -4.85 -6.08
CA THR A 333 18.90 -3.49 -5.56
C THR A 333 17.60 -2.74 -5.28
N GLU A 334 16.50 -3.11 -5.91
CA GLU A 334 15.13 -2.72 -5.61
C GLU A 334 14.34 -3.96 -5.20
N CYS A 335 13.80 -3.96 -3.98
CA CYS A 335 12.95 -5.04 -3.49
C CYS A 335 11.48 -4.59 -3.47
N LEU A 336 10.70 -5.07 -4.43
CA LEU A 336 9.24 -4.94 -4.43
C LEU A 336 8.66 -6.02 -3.52
N ILE A 337 8.32 -5.64 -2.31
CA ILE A 337 7.90 -6.57 -1.24
C ILE A 337 6.38 -6.56 -1.16
N VAL A 338 5.74 -7.65 -1.58
CA VAL A 338 4.28 -7.82 -1.50
C VAL A 338 3.94 -8.68 -0.27
N ASP A 339 3.66 -7.98 0.83
CA ASP A 339 3.32 -8.60 2.10
C ASP A 339 1.81 -8.71 2.23
N VAL A 340 1.31 -9.91 2.27
CA VAL A 340 -0.13 -10.22 2.38
C VAL A 340 -0.59 -10.52 3.81
N ASP A 341 0.23 -10.16 4.80
CA ASP A 341 -0.07 -10.31 6.24
C ASP A 341 -0.48 -11.74 6.61
N GLY A 342 0.15 -12.73 5.99
CA GLY A 342 -0.08 -14.13 6.29
C GLY A 342 0.64 -14.57 7.57
N PRO A 343 0.17 -15.67 8.19
CA PRO A 343 0.84 -16.23 9.37
C PRO A 343 2.22 -16.75 9.00
N GLY A 344 3.23 -16.43 9.80
CA GLY A 344 4.60 -16.93 9.60
C GLY A 344 5.64 -16.03 10.26
N VAL A 345 6.88 -16.49 10.21
CA VAL A 345 8.03 -15.78 10.76
C VAL A 345 8.60 -14.85 9.71
N THR A 346 8.58 -13.55 9.97
CA THR A 346 9.32 -12.57 9.17
C THR A 346 10.68 -12.35 9.80
N LYS A 347 11.74 -12.64 9.07
CA LYS A 347 13.11 -12.44 9.53
C LYS A 347 13.39 -10.95 9.74
N LYS A 348 14.09 -10.64 10.84
CA LYS A 348 14.72 -9.33 11.00
C LYS A 348 15.99 -9.30 10.17
N ILE A 349 16.01 -8.51 9.15
CA ILE A 349 17.17 -8.32 8.26
C ILE A 349 17.63 -6.87 8.30
N THR A 350 18.93 -6.66 8.14
CA THR A 350 19.47 -5.33 7.85
C THR A 350 19.46 -5.14 6.34
N ILE A 351 18.66 -4.20 5.88
CA ILE A 351 18.62 -3.84 4.45
C ILE A 351 19.83 -2.97 4.15
N PRO A 352 20.69 -3.31 3.15
CA PRO A 352 21.79 -2.48 2.73
C PRO A 352 21.34 -1.06 2.35
N GLU A 353 22.17 -0.05 2.59
CA GLU A 353 21.80 1.36 2.35
C GLU A 353 21.49 1.64 0.88
N GLU A 354 22.15 0.93 -0.04
CA GLU A 354 21.92 1.01 -1.47
C GLU A 354 20.63 0.33 -1.95
N THR A 355 20.05 -0.53 -1.14
CA THR A 355 18.81 -1.24 -1.50
C THR A 355 17.59 -0.37 -1.27
N VAL A 356 16.70 -0.33 -2.24
CA VAL A 356 15.42 0.39 -2.18
C VAL A 356 14.29 -0.59 -1.84
N PRO A 357 13.82 -0.64 -0.58
CA PRO A 357 12.68 -1.48 -0.22
C PRO A 357 11.36 -0.79 -0.57
N TRP A 358 10.52 -1.48 -1.30
CA TRP A 358 9.16 -1.05 -1.67
C TRP A 358 8.14 -1.98 -1.05
N LEU A 359 7.64 -1.64 0.11
CA LEU A 359 6.62 -2.44 0.80
C LEU A 359 5.22 -2.14 0.24
N CYS A 360 4.58 -3.17 -0.30
CA CYS A 360 3.18 -3.21 -0.67
C CYS A 360 2.43 -4.12 0.31
N ARG A 361 1.64 -3.52 1.20
CA ARG A 361 0.79 -4.19 2.17
C ARG A 361 -0.54 -3.47 2.21
N SER A 362 -1.64 -4.22 2.19
CA SER A 362 -2.97 -3.61 2.22
C SER A 362 -3.29 -2.98 3.59
N ASN A 363 -3.96 -1.83 3.55
CA ASN A 363 -4.61 -1.22 4.73
C ASN A 363 -5.95 -1.88 5.08
N TRP A 364 -6.39 -2.83 4.24
CA TRP A 364 -7.65 -3.54 4.37
C TRP A 364 -7.41 -5.02 4.67
N SER A 365 -8.39 -5.64 5.28
CA SER A 365 -8.34 -7.07 5.51
C SER A 365 -8.47 -7.83 4.19
N LEU A 366 -7.64 -8.85 4.00
CA LEU A 366 -7.68 -9.75 2.85
C LEU A 366 -8.54 -11.01 3.10
N GLY A 367 -9.23 -11.07 4.26
CA GLY A 367 -10.10 -12.19 4.62
C GLY A 367 -9.42 -13.25 5.48
N THR A 368 -9.80 -14.51 5.30
CA THR A 368 -9.23 -15.67 5.99
C THR A 368 -8.24 -16.39 5.09
N PHE A 369 -7.01 -16.59 5.55
CA PHE A 369 -5.90 -17.06 4.73
C PHE A 369 -6.01 -18.50 4.20
N LEU A 370 -6.82 -19.38 4.83
CA LEU A 370 -7.00 -20.77 4.37
C LEU A 370 -8.33 -21.03 3.63
N ILE A 371 -9.16 -20.02 3.45
CA ILE A 371 -10.45 -20.19 2.80
C ILE A 371 -10.47 -19.39 1.51
N PHE A 372 -10.51 -20.10 0.41
CA PHE A 372 -10.55 -19.54 -0.94
C PHE A 372 -12.00 -19.33 -1.36
N ASP A 373 -12.40 -18.09 -1.47
CA ASP A 373 -13.74 -17.66 -1.88
C ASP A 373 -13.65 -16.78 -3.12
N ARG A 374 -14.44 -17.07 -4.15
CA ARG A 374 -14.34 -16.39 -5.46
C ARG A 374 -14.56 -14.88 -5.36
N GLN A 375 -15.54 -14.44 -4.58
CA GLN A 375 -15.83 -13.01 -4.43
C GLN A 375 -14.69 -12.33 -3.65
N ARG A 376 -14.21 -12.98 -2.58
CA ARG A 376 -13.07 -12.46 -1.83
C ARG A 376 -11.79 -12.39 -2.69
N ASN A 377 -11.55 -13.38 -3.53
CA ASN A 377 -10.41 -13.36 -4.45
C ASN A 377 -10.53 -12.20 -5.44
N GLN A 378 -11.71 -11.97 -6.04
CA GLN A 378 -11.96 -10.84 -6.94
C GLN A 378 -11.74 -9.50 -6.23
N PHE A 379 -12.24 -9.36 -5.00
CA PHE A 379 -12.02 -8.17 -4.19
C PHE A 379 -10.52 -7.94 -3.90
N ASN A 380 -9.79 -8.98 -3.51
CA ASN A 380 -8.36 -8.90 -3.22
C ASN A 380 -7.52 -8.61 -4.47
N LEU A 381 -7.87 -9.18 -5.63
CA LEU A 381 -7.27 -8.84 -6.93
C LEU A 381 -7.42 -7.34 -7.21
N GLN A 382 -8.66 -6.83 -7.13
CA GLN A 382 -8.95 -5.42 -7.37
C GLN A 382 -8.24 -4.50 -6.38
N LEU A 383 -8.19 -4.90 -5.11
CA LEU A 383 -7.50 -4.14 -4.06
C LEU A 383 -6.00 -4.05 -4.32
N GLY A 384 -5.35 -5.17 -4.67
CA GLY A 384 -3.93 -5.20 -5.03
C GLY A 384 -3.61 -4.31 -6.23
N TYR A 385 -4.44 -4.38 -7.26
CA TYR A 385 -4.35 -3.54 -8.45
C TYR A 385 -4.42 -2.05 -8.11
N LEU A 386 -5.47 -1.63 -7.39
CA LEU A 386 -5.70 -0.22 -7.05
C LEU A 386 -4.65 0.35 -6.08
N GLU A 387 -4.25 -0.42 -5.08
CA GLU A 387 -3.25 0.04 -4.11
C GLU A 387 -1.87 0.19 -4.77
N MET A 388 -1.52 -0.69 -5.71
CA MET A 388 -0.28 -0.54 -6.46
C MET A 388 -0.32 0.63 -7.43
N LYS A 389 -1.45 0.88 -8.11
CA LYS A 389 -1.68 2.07 -8.94
C LYS A 389 -1.47 3.37 -8.16
N LYS A 390 -1.99 3.45 -6.92
CA LYS A 390 -1.74 4.59 -6.02
C LYS A 390 -0.25 4.75 -5.70
N LYS A 391 0.42 3.65 -5.38
CA LYS A 391 1.86 3.69 -5.06
C LYS A 391 2.73 4.18 -6.22
N LEU A 392 2.38 3.82 -7.44
CA LEU A 392 3.06 4.31 -8.64
C LEU A 392 2.68 5.76 -9.00
N GLY A 393 1.61 6.28 -8.39
CA GLY A 393 1.17 7.67 -8.54
C GLY A 393 0.17 7.90 -9.67
N ASP A 394 -0.47 6.86 -10.19
CA ASP A 394 -1.55 6.98 -11.18
C ASP A 394 -2.79 7.59 -10.54
N PHE A 395 -3.01 7.31 -9.26
CA PHE A 395 -4.17 7.74 -8.48
C PHE A 395 -3.76 8.35 -7.14
N GLY A 396 -4.70 9.12 -6.55
CA GLY A 396 -4.54 9.70 -5.22
C GLY A 396 -5.23 8.90 -4.12
N GLY A 397 -5.09 9.40 -2.87
CA GLY A 397 -5.69 8.80 -1.67
C GLY A 397 -4.74 7.86 -0.91
N ASN A 398 -5.17 7.42 0.27
CA ASN A 398 -4.44 6.45 1.10
C ASN A 398 -5.25 5.16 1.27
N TRP A 399 -6.43 5.24 1.90
CA TRP A 399 -7.31 4.07 2.07
C TRP A 399 -8.20 3.80 0.86
N TYR A 400 -8.67 4.85 0.20
CA TYR A 400 -9.47 4.79 -1.03
C TYR A 400 -8.63 5.25 -2.22
N THR A 401 -9.10 5.00 -3.41
CA THR A 401 -8.43 5.36 -4.65
C THR A 401 -9.22 6.43 -5.36
N PHE A 402 -8.58 7.57 -5.69
CA PHE A 402 -9.23 8.72 -6.32
C PHE A 402 -8.53 9.11 -7.63
N TYR A 403 -9.31 9.49 -8.63
CA TYR A 403 -8.78 10.16 -9.81
C TYR A 403 -8.08 11.48 -9.44
N SER A 404 -8.67 12.24 -8.51
CA SER A 404 -8.11 13.47 -7.97
C SER A 404 -8.63 13.72 -6.55
N THR A 405 -7.75 14.14 -5.66
CA THR A 405 -8.10 14.48 -4.27
C THR A 405 -8.39 15.96 -4.06
N LYS A 406 -8.25 16.80 -5.10
CA LYS A 406 -8.38 18.28 -4.97
C LYS A 406 -9.74 18.72 -4.41
N LEU A 407 -10.82 18.07 -4.83
CA LEU A 407 -12.17 18.41 -4.42
C LEU A 407 -12.41 18.09 -2.94
N ALA A 408 -11.83 17.01 -2.40
CA ALA A 408 -11.91 16.71 -0.97
C ALA A 408 -11.30 17.81 -0.09
N GLU A 409 -10.16 18.38 -0.53
CA GLU A 409 -9.54 19.54 0.13
C GLU A 409 -10.43 20.78 0.09
N GLN A 410 -11.13 20.99 -1.04
CA GLN A 410 -12.05 22.14 -1.19
C GLN A 410 -13.27 21.98 -0.27
N TYR A 411 -13.90 20.81 -0.21
CA TYR A 411 -15.00 20.53 0.71
C TYR A 411 -14.58 20.72 2.17
N TRP A 412 -13.40 20.26 2.55
CA TRP A 412 -12.90 20.44 3.90
C TRP A 412 -12.69 21.92 4.28
N ARG A 413 -12.11 22.71 3.37
CA ARG A 413 -11.93 24.16 3.60
C ARG A 413 -13.27 24.89 3.72
N LYS A 414 -14.22 24.59 2.85
CA LYS A 414 -15.58 25.15 2.93
C LYS A 414 -16.26 24.75 4.24
N PHE A 415 -16.11 23.49 4.65
CA PHE A 415 -16.64 23.03 5.93
C PHE A 415 -16.04 23.77 7.12
N LEU A 416 -14.72 24.00 7.16
CA LEU A 416 -14.12 24.82 8.22
C LEU A 416 -14.66 26.26 8.22
N SER A 417 -14.88 26.85 7.05
CA SER A 417 -15.51 28.15 6.93
C SER A 417 -16.97 28.13 7.43
N TYR A 418 -17.73 27.10 7.13
CA TYR A 418 -19.09 26.88 7.63
C TYR A 418 -19.13 26.78 9.17
N LEU A 419 -18.17 26.07 9.79
CA LEU A 419 -18.08 26.01 11.26
C LEU A 419 -17.92 27.39 11.88
N VAL A 420 -17.07 28.24 11.28
CA VAL A 420 -16.78 29.59 11.80
C VAL A 420 -17.89 30.59 11.49
N ASN A 421 -18.31 30.66 10.23
CA ASN A 421 -19.20 31.76 9.76
C ASN A 421 -20.68 31.48 10.06
N ASP A 422 -21.12 30.22 9.86
CA ASP A 422 -22.54 29.87 9.99
C ASP A 422 -22.87 29.32 11.38
N LEU A 423 -22.00 28.48 11.95
CA LEU A 423 -22.19 27.90 13.27
C LEU A 423 -21.48 28.66 14.40
N GLN A 424 -20.70 29.70 14.08
CA GLN A 424 -19.95 30.52 15.04
C GLN A 424 -19.12 29.67 16.05
N LEU A 425 -18.56 28.56 15.57
CA LEU A 425 -17.74 27.64 16.37
C LEU A 425 -16.26 27.97 16.23
N GLU A 426 -15.54 27.81 17.33
CA GLU A 426 -14.08 27.95 17.31
C GLU A 426 -13.41 26.74 16.66
N THR A 427 -12.55 27.00 15.68
CA THR A 427 -11.76 25.97 14.99
C THR A 427 -10.31 25.93 15.46
N THR A 428 -10.03 26.41 16.68
CA THR A 428 -8.69 26.43 17.29
C THR A 428 -8.05 25.06 17.42
N PHE A 429 -8.83 23.97 17.35
CA PHE A 429 -8.33 22.60 17.38
C PHE A 429 -7.36 22.29 16.23
N VAL A 430 -7.50 22.92 15.04
CA VAL A 430 -6.56 22.73 13.93
C VAL A 430 -5.17 23.29 14.21
N GLN A 431 -5.02 24.16 15.22
CA GLN A 431 -3.73 24.69 15.65
C GLN A 431 -3.09 23.81 16.74
N GLN A 432 -3.85 22.89 17.34
CA GLN A 432 -3.38 22.08 18.47
C GLN A 432 -2.58 20.85 17.96
N PRO A 433 -1.35 20.64 18.44
CA PRO A 433 -0.56 19.45 18.09
C PRO A 433 -1.27 18.11 18.37
N LYS A 434 -2.09 18.07 19.44
CA LYS A 434 -2.87 16.90 19.84
C LYS A 434 -3.87 16.45 18.76
N PHE A 435 -4.51 17.39 18.05
CA PHE A 435 -5.41 17.08 16.93
C PHE A 435 -4.67 16.30 15.84
N TRP A 436 -3.54 16.83 15.38
CA TRP A 436 -2.75 16.21 14.32
C TRP A 436 -2.17 14.85 14.73
N GLN A 437 -1.69 14.73 15.96
CA GLN A 437 -1.18 13.48 16.49
C GLN A 437 -2.29 12.41 16.53
N THR A 438 -3.47 12.76 17.04
CA THR A 438 -4.61 11.84 17.12
C THR A 438 -5.08 11.45 15.71
N LEU A 439 -5.20 12.41 14.79
CA LEU A 439 -5.59 12.16 13.40
C LEU A 439 -4.62 11.19 12.70
N ARG A 440 -3.32 11.42 12.81
CA ARG A 440 -2.28 10.53 12.25
C ARG A 440 -2.33 9.13 12.85
N ASN A 441 -2.58 9.01 14.15
CA ASN A 441 -2.71 7.72 14.83
C ASN A 441 -3.93 6.92 14.36
N ILE A 442 -5.05 7.59 14.08
CA ILE A 442 -6.28 6.95 13.57
C ILE A 442 -6.12 6.61 12.09
N TYR A 443 -5.62 7.55 11.31
CA TYR A 443 -5.48 7.44 9.85
C TYR A 443 -4.30 6.55 9.42
N LYS A 444 -3.32 6.35 10.31
CA LYS A 444 -2.11 5.55 10.08
C LYS A 444 -1.22 6.07 8.95
N ASP A 445 -1.28 7.34 8.69
CA ASP A 445 -0.43 8.02 7.71
C ASP A 445 -0.14 9.46 8.15
N ARG A 446 0.81 10.09 7.43
CA ARG A 446 1.14 11.51 7.62
C ARG A 446 0.01 12.38 7.09
N VAL A 447 -0.55 13.19 7.96
CA VAL A 447 -1.55 14.21 7.62
C VAL A 447 -1.01 15.60 7.93
N VAL A 448 -1.20 16.52 6.99
CA VAL A 448 -0.92 17.95 7.10
C VAL A 448 -2.19 18.75 6.71
N ILE A 449 -2.15 20.07 6.84
CA ILE A 449 -3.32 20.90 6.52
C ILE A 449 -3.82 20.65 5.08
N GLU A 450 -2.89 20.52 4.12
CA GLU A 450 -3.19 20.33 2.70
C GLU A 450 -3.71 18.93 2.36
N THR A 451 -3.62 17.95 3.26
CA THR A 451 -4.12 16.58 3.05
C THR A 451 -5.19 16.18 4.07
N CYS A 452 -5.60 17.12 4.93
CA CYS A 452 -6.58 16.87 5.99
C CYS A 452 -7.96 16.52 5.42
N GLY A 453 -8.38 17.18 4.34
CA GLY A 453 -9.68 16.95 3.71
C GLY A 453 -9.84 15.54 3.20
N VAL A 454 -8.80 15.01 2.54
CA VAL A 454 -8.78 13.61 2.09
C VAL A 454 -8.85 12.67 3.28
N ALA A 455 -8.03 12.90 4.31
CA ALA A 455 -8.02 12.05 5.51
C ALA A 455 -9.38 12.02 6.21
N MET A 456 -10.04 13.16 6.36
CA MET A 456 -11.36 13.25 7.00
C MET A 456 -12.45 12.59 6.17
N LEU A 457 -12.42 12.73 4.85
CA LEU A 457 -13.36 12.07 3.94
C LEU A 457 -13.18 10.54 3.96
N GLU A 458 -11.95 10.05 3.88
CA GLU A 458 -11.65 8.62 3.94
C GLU A 458 -12.01 8.00 5.30
N LEU A 459 -11.79 8.73 6.40
CA LEU A 459 -12.25 8.32 7.74
C LEU A 459 -13.77 8.18 7.79
N LEU A 460 -14.49 9.14 7.21
CA LEU A 460 -15.95 9.11 7.16
C LEU A 460 -16.45 7.94 6.29
N ALA A 461 -15.86 7.74 5.12
CA ALA A 461 -16.17 6.62 4.24
C ALA A 461 -15.94 5.25 4.93
N LYS A 462 -14.81 5.10 5.61
CA LYS A 462 -14.47 3.88 6.36
C LYS A 462 -15.40 3.65 7.54
N LYS A 463 -15.80 4.72 8.24
CA LYS A 463 -16.80 4.69 9.31
C LYS A 463 -18.16 4.24 8.78
N LYS A 464 -18.52 4.62 7.56
CA LYS A 464 -19.75 4.22 6.86
C LYS A 464 -19.61 2.91 6.08
N LEU A 465 -18.51 2.17 6.24
CA LEU A 465 -18.23 0.90 5.57
C LEU A 465 -18.32 0.96 4.04
N VAL A 466 -17.92 2.08 3.43
CA VAL A 466 -17.76 2.15 1.97
C VAL A 466 -16.60 1.23 1.57
N LEU A 467 -16.72 0.48 0.47
CA LEU A 467 -15.70 -0.46 0.03
C LEU A 467 -14.62 0.24 -0.83
N PRO A 468 -13.33 -0.14 -0.71
CA PRO A 468 -12.23 0.45 -1.48
C PRO A 468 -11.99 -0.28 -2.82
N ASN A 469 -13.04 -0.74 -3.47
CA ASN A 469 -12.97 -1.68 -4.60
C ASN A 469 -13.01 -1.02 -5.98
N LYS A 470 -12.93 0.30 -6.06
CA LYS A 470 -12.87 1.05 -7.33
C LYS A 470 -12.14 2.38 -7.19
N VAL A 471 -11.91 3.04 -8.31
CA VAL A 471 -11.46 4.44 -8.33
C VAL A 471 -12.68 5.34 -8.18
N TYR A 472 -12.62 6.28 -7.26
CA TYR A 472 -13.70 7.21 -6.92
C TYR A 472 -13.45 8.60 -7.48
N ASP A 473 -14.50 9.24 -7.95
CA ASP A 473 -14.61 10.68 -7.83
C ASP A 473 -15.02 11.05 -6.40
N VAL A 474 -14.61 12.24 -5.95
CA VAL A 474 -14.90 12.68 -4.58
C VAL A 474 -16.39 12.76 -4.32
N ASP A 475 -17.16 13.29 -5.29
CA ASP A 475 -18.62 13.41 -5.17
C ASP A 475 -19.30 12.05 -5.14
N GLU A 476 -18.84 11.10 -5.94
CA GLU A 476 -19.32 9.71 -5.93
C GLU A 476 -19.08 9.03 -4.57
N LEU A 477 -17.92 9.26 -3.94
CA LEU A 477 -17.65 8.74 -2.61
C LEU A 477 -18.56 9.36 -1.56
N ILE A 478 -18.80 10.69 -1.65
CA ILE A 478 -19.73 11.41 -0.77
C ILE A 478 -21.15 10.87 -0.93
N GLU A 479 -21.59 10.66 -2.16
CA GLU A 479 -22.90 10.05 -2.43
C GLU A 479 -23.05 8.69 -1.76
N GLN A 480 -22.07 7.82 -1.89
CA GLN A 480 -22.08 6.52 -1.23
C GLN A 480 -22.09 6.62 0.30
N ILE A 481 -21.36 7.57 0.87
CA ILE A 481 -21.36 7.84 2.32
C ILE A 481 -22.77 8.22 2.79
N ILE A 482 -23.49 9.06 2.02
CA ILE A 482 -24.81 9.56 2.36
C ILE A 482 -25.89 8.48 2.20
N GLN A 483 -25.84 7.71 1.11
CA GLN A 483 -26.85 6.69 0.79
C GLN A 483 -26.81 5.46 1.72
N LYS A 484 -25.69 5.23 2.41
CA LYS A 484 -25.47 4.04 3.27
C LYS A 484 -26.16 4.08 4.64
N GLU A 485 -27.36 4.62 4.71
CA GLU A 485 -28.18 4.62 5.94
C GLU A 485 -29.17 3.45 6.04
N SER A 486 -29.28 2.57 5.02
CA SER A 486 -30.26 1.47 4.98
C SER A 486 -29.69 0.11 5.42
N SER A 487 -30.55 -0.72 6.02
CA SER A 487 -30.24 -2.09 6.48
C SER A 487 -29.83 -3.06 5.35
N SER A 488 -30.23 -2.79 4.10
CA SER A 488 -29.90 -3.61 2.93
C SER A 488 -28.42 -3.53 2.51
N PHE A 489 -27.71 -2.51 3.00
CA PHE A 489 -26.29 -2.28 2.69
C PHE A 489 -25.36 -3.41 3.19
N PHE A 490 -25.67 -3.99 4.34
CA PHE A 490 -24.86 -5.04 4.94
C PHE A 490 -24.83 -6.30 4.06
N ASP A 491 -25.99 -6.70 3.55
CA ASP A 491 -26.11 -7.86 2.66
C ASP A 491 -25.41 -7.59 1.31
N GLN A 492 -25.44 -6.34 0.85
CA GLN A 492 -24.70 -5.94 -0.34
C GLN A 492 -23.18 -6.00 -0.11
N MET A 493 -22.69 -5.50 1.03
CA MET A 493 -21.25 -5.55 1.36
C MET A 493 -20.76 -7.01 1.41
N ILE A 494 -21.51 -7.92 2.04
CA ILE A 494 -21.13 -9.34 2.07
C ILE A 494 -21.15 -9.94 0.65
N ARG A 495 -22.12 -9.60 -0.17
CA ARG A 495 -22.17 -10.06 -1.57
C ARG A 495 -20.97 -9.56 -2.40
N GLU A 496 -20.49 -8.33 -2.16
CA GLU A 496 -19.37 -7.76 -2.90
C GLU A 496 -18.00 -8.23 -2.37
N VAL A 497 -17.86 -8.38 -1.05
CA VAL A 497 -16.58 -8.75 -0.41
C VAL A 497 -16.41 -10.26 -0.30
N GLY A 498 -17.53 -11.01 -0.30
CA GLY A 498 -17.53 -12.45 -0.07
C GLY A 498 -17.26 -12.78 1.40
N GLN A 499 -16.38 -13.76 1.65
CA GLN A 499 -16.10 -14.24 2.99
C GLN A 499 -15.44 -13.19 3.90
N LEU A 500 -16.00 -13.06 5.12
CA LEU A 500 -15.47 -12.21 6.17
C LEU A 500 -14.71 -13.03 7.23
N ASN A 501 -13.57 -12.54 7.69
CA ASN A 501 -12.89 -13.14 8.84
C ASN A 501 -13.53 -12.72 10.18
N SER A 502 -13.11 -13.35 11.29
CA SER A 502 -13.67 -13.10 12.63
C SER A 502 -13.59 -11.64 13.06
N ASN A 503 -12.53 -10.92 12.67
CA ASN A 503 -12.35 -9.50 13.02
C ASN A 503 -13.28 -8.60 12.18
N GLU A 504 -13.46 -8.92 10.91
CA GLU A 504 -14.41 -8.24 10.03
C GLU A 504 -15.85 -8.47 10.56
N TRP A 505 -16.22 -9.70 10.89
CA TRP A 505 -17.51 -10.00 11.52
C TRP A 505 -17.75 -9.22 12.81
N ARG A 506 -16.74 -9.13 13.70
CA ARG A 506 -16.84 -8.32 14.93
C ARG A 506 -17.03 -6.83 14.63
N ARG A 507 -16.33 -6.28 13.63
CA ARG A 507 -16.50 -4.88 13.21
C ARG A 507 -17.90 -4.62 12.71
N VAL A 508 -18.42 -5.50 11.90
CA VAL A 508 -19.76 -5.44 11.35
C VAL A 508 -20.81 -5.51 12.46
N GLN A 509 -20.72 -6.49 13.36
CA GLN A 509 -21.63 -6.60 14.51
C GLN A 509 -21.56 -5.37 15.42
N LYS A 510 -20.35 -4.84 15.65
CA LYS A 510 -20.17 -3.62 16.42
C LYS A 510 -20.79 -2.41 15.70
N TYR A 511 -20.70 -2.35 14.38
CA TYR A 511 -21.34 -1.32 13.58
C TYR A 511 -22.86 -1.40 13.70
N GLN A 512 -23.46 -2.58 13.49
CA GLN A 512 -24.90 -2.77 13.63
C GLN A 512 -25.42 -2.40 15.02
N LYS A 513 -24.71 -2.78 16.08
CA LYS A 513 -25.08 -2.41 17.46
C LYS A 513 -24.91 -0.91 17.72
N LYS A 514 -23.91 -0.27 17.13
CA LYS A 514 -23.63 1.16 17.28
C LYS A 514 -24.50 2.04 16.39
N GLN A 515 -25.03 1.52 15.29
CA GLN A 515 -25.78 2.29 14.30
C GLN A 515 -26.94 3.09 14.93
N LYS A 516 -27.71 2.48 15.85
CA LYS A 516 -28.77 3.17 16.59
C LYS A 516 -28.23 4.34 17.45
N ASN A 517 -27.10 4.12 18.15
CA ASN A 517 -26.48 5.16 18.97
C ASN A 517 -25.84 6.25 18.12
N GLU A 518 -25.23 5.88 17.01
CA GLU A 518 -24.62 6.82 16.06
C GLU A 518 -25.69 7.69 15.40
N GLN A 519 -26.81 7.09 14.96
CA GLN A 519 -27.94 7.84 14.44
C GLN A 519 -28.53 8.80 15.48
N LYS A 520 -28.62 8.36 16.75
CA LYS A 520 -29.03 9.24 17.84
C LYS A 520 -28.07 10.44 18.00
N GLN A 521 -26.76 10.22 17.95
CA GLN A 521 -25.77 11.27 18.03
C GLN A 521 -25.85 12.23 16.83
N ILE A 522 -26.02 11.71 15.61
CA ILE A 522 -26.20 12.53 14.40
C ILE A 522 -27.45 13.39 14.54
N ASN A 523 -28.59 12.80 14.96
CA ASN A 523 -29.84 13.52 15.15
C ASN A 523 -29.74 14.58 16.26
N GLU A 524 -29.03 14.29 17.35
CA GLU A 524 -28.75 15.25 18.42
C GLU A 524 -27.94 16.45 17.89
N ILE A 525 -26.85 16.19 17.15
CA ILE A 525 -26.03 17.25 16.55
C ILE A 525 -26.85 18.06 15.53
N ALA A 526 -27.61 17.38 14.67
CA ALA A 526 -28.51 18.05 13.70
C ALA A 526 -29.54 18.97 14.41
N HIS A 527 -30.10 18.51 15.54
CA HIS A 527 -31.02 19.31 16.35
C HIS A 527 -30.33 20.55 16.95
N LEU A 528 -29.10 20.40 17.48
CA LEU A 528 -28.34 21.51 18.00
C LEU A 528 -27.99 22.55 16.91
N VAL A 529 -27.63 22.07 15.71
CA VAL A 529 -27.38 22.94 14.53
C VAL A 529 -28.63 23.72 14.17
N LYS A 530 -29.79 23.05 14.01
CA LYS A 530 -31.06 23.67 13.68
C LYS A 530 -31.49 24.70 14.72
N GLN A 531 -31.27 24.43 16.00
CA GLN A 531 -31.63 25.36 17.09
C GLN A 531 -30.57 26.43 17.38
N LYS A 532 -29.47 26.49 16.59
CA LYS A 532 -28.33 27.40 16.79
C LYS A 532 -27.77 27.39 18.23
N LYS A 533 -27.73 26.18 18.85
CA LYS A 533 -27.17 26.01 20.20
C LYS A 533 -25.63 25.85 20.14
N ASN A 534 -24.96 26.92 19.74
CA ASN A 534 -23.54 26.96 19.41
C ASN A 534 -22.65 26.62 20.62
N GLU A 535 -22.99 27.07 21.83
CA GLU A 535 -22.26 26.73 23.06
C GLU A 535 -22.25 25.23 23.36
N GLN A 536 -23.39 24.54 23.14
CA GLN A 536 -23.49 23.09 23.34
C GLN A 536 -22.71 22.33 22.27
N LEU A 537 -22.71 22.79 21.03
CA LEU A 537 -21.88 22.24 19.96
C LEU A 537 -20.39 22.42 20.26
N GLN A 538 -20.00 23.60 20.74
CA GLN A 538 -18.62 23.88 21.14
C GLN A 538 -18.17 22.99 22.29
N SER A 539 -19.01 22.79 23.31
CA SER A 539 -18.74 21.87 24.43
C SER A 539 -18.54 20.42 23.94
N LYS A 540 -19.35 19.96 22.97
CA LYS A 540 -19.18 18.63 22.35
C LYS A 540 -17.88 18.53 21.55
N LEU A 541 -17.47 19.57 20.82
CA LEU A 541 -16.19 19.62 20.14
C LEU A 541 -15.02 19.51 21.13
N HIS A 542 -15.11 20.14 22.31
CA HIS A 542 -14.07 20.03 23.33
C HIS A 542 -13.99 18.63 23.97
N THR A 543 -15.13 17.97 24.18
CA THR A 543 -15.19 16.68 24.90
C THR A 543 -15.04 15.46 23.99
N GLN A 544 -15.58 15.51 22.76
CA GLN A 544 -15.66 14.39 21.80
C GLN A 544 -15.29 14.86 20.39
N LEU A 545 -14.10 15.48 20.23
CA LEU A 545 -13.70 16.23 19.05
C LEU A 545 -13.93 15.45 17.74
N PHE A 546 -13.34 14.26 17.57
CA PHE A 546 -13.38 13.54 16.30
C PHE A 546 -14.77 13.03 15.93
N ASP A 547 -15.53 12.48 16.90
CA ASP A 547 -16.88 12.00 16.62
C ASP A 547 -17.83 13.15 16.29
N THR A 548 -17.74 14.27 17.02
CA THR A 548 -18.53 15.46 16.75
C THR A 548 -18.17 16.07 15.40
N LEU A 549 -16.89 16.20 15.10
CA LEU A 549 -16.38 16.78 13.85
C LEU A 549 -16.79 15.96 12.63
N LEU A 550 -16.67 14.62 12.68
CA LEU A 550 -17.10 13.73 11.60
C LEU A 550 -18.61 13.77 11.38
N ASN A 551 -19.40 13.87 12.44
CA ASN A 551 -20.85 13.97 12.32
C ASN A 551 -21.28 15.35 11.77
N LEU A 552 -20.65 16.44 12.18
CA LEU A 552 -20.85 17.77 11.59
C LEU A 552 -20.45 17.80 10.11
N TYR A 553 -19.32 17.18 9.78
CA TYR A 553 -18.88 17.09 8.39
C TYR A 553 -19.86 16.28 7.52
N LEU A 554 -20.40 15.20 8.04
CA LEU A 554 -21.44 14.42 7.36
C LEU A 554 -22.71 15.26 7.11
N LEU A 555 -23.17 16.02 8.11
CA LEU A 555 -24.35 16.89 7.96
C LEU A 555 -24.10 17.97 6.92
N TYR A 556 -22.94 18.63 6.98
CA TYR A 556 -22.53 19.62 5.98
C TYR A 556 -22.51 19.05 4.55
N LEU A 557 -21.90 17.86 4.35
CA LEU A 557 -21.86 17.21 3.05
C LEU A 557 -23.26 16.85 2.52
N LYS A 558 -24.21 16.51 3.40
CA LYS A 558 -25.61 16.29 3.02
C LYS A 558 -26.31 17.54 2.50
N GLU A 559 -26.02 18.69 3.09
CA GLU A 559 -26.64 19.97 2.70
C GLU A 559 -26.05 20.55 1.40
N GLU A 560 -24.77 20.33 1.13
CA GLU A 560 -24.06 20.85 -0.04
C GLU A 560 -24.35 20.08 -1.34
N GLN A 561 -24.91 18.86 -1.30
CA GLN A 561 -25.13 18.07 -2.50
C GLN A 561 -26.33 18.56 -3.33
N PRO A 562 -26.18 18.76 -4.66
CA PRO A 562 -27.22 19.36 -5.53
C PRO A 562 -28.55 18.58 -5.57
N TRP A 563 -28.51 17.24 -5.41
CA TRP A 563 -29.71 16.40 -5.45
C TRP A 563 -30.58 16.52 -4.19
N HIS A 564 -30.05 16.96 -3.06
CA HIS A 564 -30.88 17.26 -1.88
C HIS A 564 -31.68 18.55 -2.00
N LYS A 565 -31.26 19.47 -2.89
CA LYS A 565 -32.03 20.69 -3.18
C LYS A 565 -33.31 20.41 -3.98
N ASN A 566 -33.44 19.21 -4.59
CA ASN A 566 -34.58 18.81 -5.43
C ASN A 566 -35.57 17.85 -4.79
N PHE A 567 -35.33 17.37 -3.55
CA PHE A 567 -36.31 16.54 -2.82
C PHE A 567 -36.94 17.35 -1.68
N PRO A 568 -38.28 17.56 -1.70
CA PRO A 568 -38.96 18.17 -0.57
C PRO A 568 -38.80 17.26 0.64
N THR A 569 -38.32 17.81 1.75
CA THR A 569 -38.33 17.16 3.06
C THR A 569 -39.75 16.71 3.37
N LYS A 570 -40.01 15.40 3.31
CA LYS A 570 -41.24 14.86 3.88
C LYS A 570 -41.22 15.17 5.38
N SER A 571 -42.10 16.10 5.76
CA SER A 571 -42.46 16.47 7.13
C SER A 571 -42.94 15.26 7.93
#